data_3e0ddea34aee7d972fca7114947bfe73
#
_entry.id   3e0ddea34aee7d972fca7114947bfe73
#
_cell.length_a   1.000
_cell.length_b   1.000
_cell.length_c   1.000
_cell.angle_alpha   90.00
_cell.angle_beta   90.00
_cell.angle_gamma   90.00
#
_symmetry.space_group_name_H-M   'P 1'
#
loop_
_entity.id
_entity.type
_entity.pdbx_description
1 polymer ?
#
loop_
_entity_poly.entity_id
_entity_poly.type
_entity_poly.pdbx_seq_one_letter_code
_entity_poly.pdbx_strand_id
1 'polypeptide(L)'
;MLTQLKTYPKLLKHYEEIKEMHMRDWFSKDKERASRYFVQLESLSLDYSKNRLNDTTLKLLFELANDCSLKEKIEAMFKGEKINTTEKRAVLHTALRSLNDTEILLDNMEVLKSVRSVLKRMRAFSDSVRSGKRLGYTNQVITDIVNIGIGGSDLGALMVCTALKRYAHPRLKMHFVSNVDGTQILDVLEKINPASTLFIVASKTFSTQETLTNALTARKWFVERSGDEKHIAKHFVAVSTNKEAVQQFGIDEHNMFEFWDFVGGRYSLWSAIGLSIMIYLGKKNFNALLKGAYLMDEHFRNAPFESNLPVLMGLIGVWYINFFQSKSHLIAPYDQYLRHFPKFIQQLDMESNGKRISKKGEIIPYDTCPVVWGDIGINAQHAFFQLLHQGTHLIPIDFIASLDKKPNAKGHHEILFSNVLAQAQAFMKGKSYEEAFGELLSKGLDKDEAKDLAHHRVFFGNRPSNILLLEKISPSNIGALVALYEHKVFVQGVIWDINSFDQWGVELGKELAVPILQELEGHKSNAYFDSSTKHLIELYKNYNQ
;
A
#
# COMPACT_ATOMS: atom_id res chain seq x y z
N MET A 1 19.24 -13.75 12.85
CA MET A 1 19.54 -12.61 11.95
C MET A 1 19.98 -13.11 10.58
N LEU A 2 19.66 -12.39 9.51
CA LEU A 2 19.98 -12.77 8.11
C LEU A 2 21.44 -13.20 7.91
N THR A 3 22.38 -12.41 8.41
CA THR A 3 23.84 -12.67 8.25
C THR A 3 24.35 -13.90 8.99
N GLN A 4 23.56 -14.47 9.89
CA GLN A 4 23.93 -15.67 10.67
C GLN A 4 23.38 -16.97 10.05
N LEU A 5 22.58 -16.86 8.99
CA LEU A 5 22.00 -18.01 8.32
C LEU A 5 23.05 -18.74 7.46
N LYS A 6 22.98 -20.06 7.43
CA LYS A 6 23.97 -20.90 6.70
C LYS A 6 23.97 -20.66 5.19
N THR A 7 22.87 -20.16 4.63
CA THR A 7 22.75 -19.86 3.19
C THR A 7 23.29 -18.46 2.85
N TYR A 8 23.41 -17.52 3.81
CA TYR A 8 23.86 -16.15 3.54
C TYR A 8 25.24 -16.07 2.88
N PRO A 9 26.30 -16.76 3.36
CA PRO A 9 27.62 -16.73 2.71
C PRO A 9 27.60 -17.35 1.30
N LYS A 10 26.73 -18.34 1.03
CA LYS A 10 26.56 -18.90 -0.31
C LYS A 10 25.96 -17.87 -1.28
N LEU A 11 24.98 -17.09 -0.82
CA LEU A 11 24.37 -16.00 -1.60
C LEU A 11 25.37 -14.87 -1.87
N LEU A 12 26.21 -14.51 -0.89
CA LEU A 12 27.29 -13.53 -1.10
C LEU A 12 28.26 -14.00 -2.18
N LYS A 13 28.72 -15.25 -2.10
CA LYS A 13 29.60 -15.82 -3.11
C LYS A 13 28.94 -15.81 -4.49
N HIS A 14 27.71 -16.25 -4.58
CA HIS A 14 26.95 -16.26 -5.83
C HIS A 14 26.73 -14.85 -6.39
N TYR A 15 26.48 -13.86 -5.53
CA TYR A 15 26.40 -12.45 -5.92
C TYR A 15 27.69 -11.99 -6.60
N GLU A 16 28.87 -12.29 -6.02
CA GLU A 16 30.17 -11.94 -6.62
C GLU A 16 30.36 -12.58 -8.01
N GLU A 17 29.85 -13.80 -8.21
CA GLU A 17 29.92 -14.52 -9.49
C GLU A 17 29.07 -13.88 -10.59
N ILE A 18 27.90 -13.29 -10.24
CA ILE A 18 26.92 -12.83 -11.25
C ILE A 18 26.74 -11.31 -11.32
N LYS A 19 27.27 -10.55 -10.37
CA LYS A 19 27.01 -9.10 -10.26
C LYS A 19 27.42 -8.29 -11.52
N GLU A 20 28.41 -8.78 -12.28
CA GLU A 20 28.87 -8.12 -13.52
C GLU A 20 28.17 -8.71 -14.78
N MET A 21 27.39 -9.79 -14.64
CA MET A 21 26.69 -10.37 -15.78
C MET A 21 25.53 -9.48 -16.24
N HIS A 22 25.37 -9.37 -17.55
CA HIS A 22 24.31 -8.54 -18.12
C HIS A 22 23.10 -9.36 -18.54
N MET A 23 21.88 -8.90 -18.21
CA MET A 23 20.64 -9.58 -18.58
C MET A 23 20.48 -9.74 -20.11
N ARG A 24 21.02 -8.83 -20.92
CA ARG A 24 21.06 -8.94 -22.40
C ARG A 24 21.65 -10.29 -22.82
N ASP A 25 22.76 -10.70 -22.18
CA ASP A 25 23.44 -11.95 -22.51
C ASP A 25 22.64 -13.17 -22.08
N TRP A 26 21.96 -13.10 -20.94
CA TRP A 26 21.07 -14.16 -20.49
C TRP A 26 19.91 -14.38 -21.45
N PHE A 27 19.25 -13.30 -21.89
CA PHE A 27 18.16 -13.39 -22.88
C PHE A 27 18.63 -13.85 -24.25
N SER A 28 19.87 -13.54 -24.66
CA SER A 28 20.42 -14.01 -25.93
C SER A 28 20.72 -15.52 -25.92
N LYS A 29 21.18 -16.05 -24.78
CA LYS A 29 21.55 -17.46 -24.60
C LYS A 29 20.38 -18.36 -24.25
N ASP A 30 19.34 -17.84 -23.61
CA ASP A 30 18.21 -18.57 -23.07
C ASP A 30 16.89 -18.02 -23.59
N LYS A 31 16.37 -18.64 -24.64
CA LYS A 31 15.10 -18.23 -25.27
C LYS A 31 13.88 -18.59 -24.42
N GLU A 32 13.98 -19.56 -23.52
CA GLU A 32 12.92 -19.99 -22.62
C GLU A 32 12.89 -19.21 -21.29
N ARG A 33 13.80 -18.24 -21.11
CA ARG A 33 13.90 -17.46 -19.89
C ARG A 33 12.58 -16.81 -19.48
N ALA A 34 11.86 -16.23 -20.43
CA ALA A 34 10.59 -15.55 -20.16
C ALA A 34 9.50 -16.50 -19.66
N SER A 35 9.41 -17.71 -20.22
CA SER A 35 8.43 -18.72 -19.79
C SER A 35 8.76 -19.34 -18.44
N ARG A 36 10.06 -19.55 -18.14
CA ARG A 36 10.50 -20.11 -16.85
C ARG A 36 10.35 -19.15 -15.68
N TYR A 37 10.50 -17.85 -15.92
CA TYR A 37 10.38 -16.82 -14.88
C TYR A 37 9.06 -16.08 -14.99
N PHE A 38 7.99 -16.84 -15.19
CA PHE A 38 6.63 -16.39 -15.27
C PHE A 38 5.72 -17.26 -14.39
N VAL A 39 4.95 -16.63 -13.51
CA VAL A 39 3.97 -17.32 -12.66
C VAL A 39 2.63 -16.64 -12.77
N GLN A 40 1.56 -17.43 -12.80
CA GLN A 40 0.19 -16.94 -12.91
C GLN A 40 -0.68 -17.55 -11.81
N LEU A 41 -1.51 -16.71 -11.20
CA LEU A 41 -2.61 -17.08 -10.32
C LEU A 41 -3.89 -16.46 -10.85
N GLU A 42 -4.81 -17.28 -11.34
CA GLU A 42 -6.07 -16.83 -11.94
C GLU A 42 -5.82 -15.74 -13.01
N SER A 43 -6.32 -14.53 -12.78
CA SER A 43 -6.21 -13.38 -13.68
C SER A 43 -5.10 -12.37 -13.29
N LEU A 44 -4.17 -12.79 -12.43
CA LEU A 44 -2.96 -12.05 -12.06
C LEU A 44 -1.74 -12.85 -12.46
N SER A 45 -0.79 -12.24 -13.13
CA SER A 45 0.49 -12.88 -13.46
C SER A 45 1.69 -11.99 -13.14
N LEU A 46 2.82 -12.63 -12.89
CA LEU A 46 4.11 -12.03 -12.59
C LEU A 46 5.14 -12.52 -13.61
N ASP A 47 5.64 -11.62 -14.45
CA ASP A 47 6.88 -11.81 -15.22
C ASP A 47 8.04 -11.19 -14.41
N TYR A 48 8.92 -12.05 -13.90
CA TYR A 48 10.14 -11.64 -13.20
C TYR A 48 11.41 -12.00 -13.99
N SER A 49 11.28 -12.28 -15.28
CA SER A 49 12.38 -12.66 -16.16
C SER A 49 13.44 -11.56 -16.32
N LYS A 50 13.05 -10.30 -16.18
CA LYS A 50 13.94 -9.13 -16.31
C LYS A 50 14.58 -8.75 -14.97
N ASN A 51 15.05 -9.75 -14.23
CA ASN A 51 15.80 -9.60 -12.99
C ASN A 51 17.23 -10.16 -13.13
N ARG A 52 18.17 -9.59 -12.37
CA ARG A 52 19.57 -10.04 -12.29
C ARG A 52 19.67 -11.26 -11.41
N LEU A 53 19.10 -12.38 -11.87
CA LEU A 53 19.06 -13.66 -11.19
C LEU A 53 19.03 -14.82 -12.20
N ASN A 54 19.39 -16.00 -11.74
CA ASN A 54 19.31 -17.26 -12.49
C ASN A 54 18.78 -18.39 -11.59
N ASP A 55 18.72 -19.61 -12.09
CA ASP A 55 18.19 -20.77 -11.35
C ASP A 55 18.96 -21.04 -10.05
N THR A 56 20.28 -20.82 -10.04
CA THR A 56 21.11 -20.91 -8.83
C THR A 56 20.73 -19.85 -7.80
N THR A 57 20.47 -18.61 -8.25
CA THR A 57 19.99 -17.53 -7.36
C THR A 57 18.68 -17.93 -6.70
N LEU A 58 17.71 -18.40 -7.47
CA LEU A 58 16.39 -18.81 -6.95
C LEU A 58 16.52 -19.97 -5.95
N LYS A 59 17.31 -20.99 -6.30
CA LYS A 59 17.56 -22.12 -5.40
C LYS A 59 18.12 -21.65 -4.05
N LEU A 60 19.12 -20.77 -4.07
CA LEU A 60 19.71 -20.23 -2.83
C LEU A 60 18.72 -19.34 -2.06
N LEU A 61 17.88 -18.57 -2.74
CA LEU A 61 16.84 -17.77 -2.09
C LEU A 61 15.76 -18.66 -1.44
N PHE A 62 15.42 -19.79 -2.04
CA PHE A 62 14.51 -20.76 -1.42
C PHE A 62 15.17 -21.49 -0.24
N GLU A 63 16.47 -21.80 -0.33
CA GLU A 63 17.24 -22.30 0.81
C GLU A 63 17.23 -21.28 1.97
N LEU A 64 17.38 -19.98 1.68
CA LEU A 64 17.30 -18.90 2.67
C LEU A 64 15.92 -18.84 3.34
N ALA A 65 14.84 -18.95 2.56
CA ALA A 65 13.48 -18.99 3.10
C ALA A 65 13.26 -20.18 4.04
N ASN A 66 13.80 -21.36 3.70
CA ASN A 66 13.77 -22.54 4.55
C ASN A 66 14.61 -22.35 5.83
N ASP A 67 15.79 -21.72 5.74
CA ASP A 67 16.62 -21.41 6.91
C ASP A 67 15.87 -20.49 7.91
N CYS A 68 14.95 -19.65 7.41
CA CYS A 68 14.09 -18.78 8.23
C CYS A 68 12.82 -19.48 8.71
N SER A 69 12.58 -20.75 8.40
CA SER A 69 11.32 -21.46 8.67
C SER A 69 10.10 -20.68 8.15
N LEU A 70 10.19 -20.16 6.91
CA LEU A 70 9.16 -19.28 6.36
C LEU A 70 7.79 -19.95 6.34
N LYS A 71 7.71 -21.25 5.99
CA LYS A 71 6.45 -21.99 5.92
C LYS A 71 5.76 -22.08 7.28
N GLU A 72 6.51 -22.37 8.33
CA GLU A 72 6.03 -22.43 9.71
C GLU A 72 5.57 -21.05 10.18
N LYS A 73 6.25 -19.97 9.79
CA LYS A 73 5.86 -18.59 10.13
C LYS A 73 4.59 -18.17 9.39
N ILE A 74 4.40 -18.60 8.15
CA ILE A 74 3.14 -18.42 7.42
C ILE A 74 2.01 -19.09 8.18
N GLU A 75 2.15 -20.37 8.54
CA GLU A 75 1.13 -21.10 9.30
C GLU A 75 0.84 -20.46 10.66
N ALA A 76 1.85 -19.98 11.39
CA ALA A 76 1.69 -19.28 12.65
C ALA A 76 0.79 -18.04 12.51
N MET A 77 0.99 -17.24 11.43
CA MET A 77 0.13 -16.09 11.14
C MET A 77 -1.33 -16.51 10.90
N PHE A 78 -1.57 -17.49 10.04
CA PHE A 78 -2.92 -17.95 9.72
C PHE A 78 -3.65 -18.61 10.89
N LYS A 79 -2.92 -19.23 11.83
CA LYS A 79 -3.46 -19.82 13.05
C LYS A 79 -3.74 -18.80 14.15
N GLY A 80 -3.33 -17.55 13.98
CA GLY A 80 -3.54 -16.50 14.98
C GLY A 80 -2.55 -16.56 16.15
N GLU A 81 -1.36 -17.11 15.94
CA GLU A 81 -0.30 -17.01 16.95
C GLU A 81 0.09 -15.53 17.12
N LYS A 82 0.50 -15.16 18.35
CA LYS A 82 0.84 -13.76 18.69
C LYS A 82 2.19 -13.36 18.12
N ILE A 83 2.31 -13.35 16.78
CA ILE A 83 3.54 -13.07 16.05
C ILE A 83 3.98 -11.61 16.09
N ASN A 84 3.10 -10.66 16.42
CA ASN A 84 3.46 -9.30 16.81
C ASN A 84 3.93 -9.32 18.27
N THR A 85 5.20 -9.59 18.46
CA THR A 85 5.78 -9.90 19.77
C THR A 85 5.90 -8.69 20.69
N THR A 86 6.12 -7.49 20.15
CA THR A 86 6.27 -6.25 20.93
C THR A 86 4.95 -5.76 21.53
N GLU A 87 3.84 -5.97 20.84
CA GLU A 87 2.50 -5.65 21.33
C GLU A 87 1.74 -6.88 21.86
N LYS A 88 2.32 -8.09 21.79
CA LYS A 88 1.73 -9.38 22.21
C LYS A 88 0.38 -9.68 21.55
N ARG A 89 0.27 -9.37 20.26
CA ARG A 89 -0.96 -9.50 19.46
C ARG A 89 -0.83 -10.54 18.36
N ALA A 90 -1.94 -11.20 18.05
CA ALA A 90 -2.09 -11.95 16.81
C ALA A 90 -2.13 -11.00 15.61
N VAL A 91 -1.90 -11.53 14.42
CA VAL A 91 -1.99 -10.80 13.14
C VAL A 91 -2.93 -11.58 12.23
N LEU A 92 -4.21 -11.18 12.21
CA LEU A 92 -5.29 -11.93 11.58
C LEU A 92 -6.08 -11.07 10.57
N HIS A 93 -5.40 -10.18 9.84
CA HIS A 93 -6.04 -9.49 8.72
C HIS A 93 -6.54 -10.46 7.64
N THR A 94 -5.94 -11.64 7.51
CA THR A 94 -6.39 -12.72 6.61
C THR A 94 -7.75 -13.29 7.03
N ALA A 95 -8.07 -13.34 8.33
CA ALA A 95 -9.37 -13.78 8.82
C ALA A 95 -10.53 -12.89 8.37
N LEU A 96 -10.27 -11.58 8.10
CA LEU A 96 -11.28 -10.63 7.64
C LEU A 96 -11.87 -10.98 6.27
N ARG A 97 -11.16 -11.77 5.48
CA ARG A 97 -11.50 -12.16 4.12
C ARG A 97 -11.59 -13.68 3.91
N SER A 98 -11.43 -14.44 5.00
CA SER A 98 -11.52 -15.90 4.96
C SER A 98 -12.91 -16.38 4.53
N LEU A 99 -12.93 -17.29 3.55
CA LEU A 99 -14.12 -18.01 3.11
C LEU A 99 -14.21 -19.41 3.74
N ASN A 100 -13.18 -19.81 4.49
CA ASN A 100 -13.16 -21.08 5.22
C ASN A 100 -14.06 -21.04 6.46
N ASP A 101 -14.57 -22.20 6.88
CA ASP A 101 -15.35 -22.38 8.10
C ASP A 101 -14.51 -22.93 9.27
N THR A 102 -13.18 -23.03 9.07
CA THR A 102 -12.27 -23.49 10.13
C THR A 102 -12.23 -22.46 11.26
N GLU A 103 -12.63 -22.90 12.45
CA GLU A 103 -12.66 -22.06 13.64
C GLU A 103 -11.27 -21.52 13.99
N ILE A 104 -11.19 -20.22 14.28
CA ILE A 104 -9.98 -19.56 14.80
C ILE A 104 -10.34 -18.98 16.17
N LEU A 105 -9.77 -19.60 17.22
CA LEU A 105 -9.95 -19.12 18.60
C LEU A 105 -8.79 -18.21 18.99
N LEU A 106 -9.12 -16.98 19.40
CA LEU A 106 -8.16 -16.02 19.95
C LEU A 106 -8.69 -15.47 21.28
N ASP A 107 -7.98 -15.75 22.37
CA ASP A 107 -8.34 -15.27 23.71
C ASP A 107 -9.83 -15.52 24.06
N ASN A 108 -10.34 -16.73 23.80
CA ASN A 108 -11.73 -17.20 23.93
C ASN A 108 -12.75 -16.57 22.95
N MET A 109 -12.32 -15.78 21.99
CA MET A 109 -13.17 -15.25 20.93
C MET A 109 -13.08 -16.13 19.68
N GLU A 110 -14.23 -16.53 19.13
CA GLU A 110 -14.28 -17.11 17.78
C GLU A 110 -14.22 -15.97 16.76
N VAL A 111 -13.06 -15.87 16.09
CA VAL A 111 -12.69 -14.73 15.25
C VAL A 111 -13.60 -14.62 14.03
N LEU A 112 -13.82 -15.72 13.29
CA LEU A 112 -14.60 -15.68 12.04
C LEU A 112 -16.08 -15.35 12.29
N LYS A 113 -16.66 -15.81 13.39
CA LYS A 113 -18.03 -15.49 13.79
C LYS A 113 -18.17 -13.98 14.05
N SER A 114 -17.22 -13.41 14.78
CA SER A 114 -17.19 -11.96 15.07
C SER A 114 -17.03 -11.14 13.78
N VAL A 115 -16.10 -11.51 12.90
CA VAL A 115 -15.88 -10.87 11.60
C VAL A 115 -17.14 -10.92 10.74
N ARG A 116 -17.77 -12.09 10.62
CA ARG A 116 -19.00 -12.28 9.82
C ARG A 116 -20.16 -11.45 10.35
N SER A 117 -20.26 -11.29 11.68
CA SER A 117 -21.27 -10.44 12.32
C SER A 117 -21.13 -8.97 11.90
N VAL A 118 -19.90 -8.41 11.98
CA VAL A 118 -19.64 -7.04 11.55
C VAL A 118 -19.86 -6.87 10.05
N LEU A 119 -19.40 -7.79 9.22
CA LEU A 119 -19.64 -7.76 7.78
C LEU A 119 -21.14 -7.81 7.43
N LYS A 120 -21.95 -8.57 8.18
CA LYS A 120 -23.41 -8.60 8.01
C LYS A 120 -24.04 -7.24 8.31
N ARG A 121 -23.63 -6.57 9.39
CA ARG A 121 -24.07 -5.21 9.74
C ARG A 121 -23.67 -4.20 8.67
N MET A 122 -22.42 -4.24 8.21
CA MET A 122 -21.92 -3.38 7.12
C MET A 122 -22.73 -3.56 5.84
N ARG A 123 -23.06 -4.79 5.45
CA ARG A 123 -23.90 -5.09 4.26
C ARG A 123 -25.29 -4.48 4.39
N ALA A 124 -25.94 -4.68 5.53
CA ALA A 124 -27.27 -4.11 5.78
C ALA A 124 -27.25 -2.58 5.74
N PHE A 125 -26.23 -1.96 6.37
CA PHE A 125 -26.04 -0.52 6.37
C PHE A 125 -25.79 0.02 4.94
N SER A 126 -24.84 -0.59 4.22
CA SER A 126 -24.54 -0.23 2.83
C SER A 126 -25.79 -0.34 1.93
N ASP A 127 -26.54 -1.43 2.05
CA ASP A 127 -27.79 -1.62 1.28
C ASP A 127 -28.82 -0.51 1.60
N SER A 128 -28.94 -0.10 2.87
CA SER A 128 -29.86 0.99 3.26
C SER A 128 -29.51 2.35 2.64
N VAL A 129 -28.21 2.67 2.58
CA VAL A 129 -27.72 3.89 1.93
C VAL A 129 -27.92 3.83 0.41
N ARG A 130 -27.50 2.74 -0.21
CA ARG A 130 -27.52 2.53 -1.66
C ARG A 130 -28.94 2.47 -2.23
N SER A 131 -29.87 1.83 -1.52
CA SER A 131 -31.29 1.78 -1.93
C SER A 131 -32.06 3.08 -1.71
N GLY A 132 -31.47 4.06 -1.01
CA GLY A 132 -32.16 5.30 -0.63
C GLY A 132 -33.13 5.14 0.54
N LYS A 133 -33.12 3.99 1.25
CA LYS A 133 -33.94 3.79 2.46
C LYS A 133 -33.40 4.61 3.65
N ARG A 134 -32.09 4.80 3.72
CA ARG A 134 -31.49 5.70 4.71
C ARG A 134 -31.58 7.13 4.21
N LEU A 135 -32.34 7.93 4.94
CA LEU A 135 -32.60 9.32 4.62
C LEU A 135 -31.88 10.26 5.59
N GLY A 136 -31.50 11.43 5.11
CA GLY A 136 -31.02 12.53 5.92
C GLY A 136 -32.13 13.14 6.79
N TYR A 137 -31.78 14.17 7.57
CA TYR A 137 -32.72 14.82 8.50
C TYR A 137 -33.90 15.50 7.81
N THR A 138 -33.75 15.88 6.55
CA THR A 138 -34.82 16.48 5.71
C THR A 138 -35.57 15.45 4.85
N ASN A 139 -35.36 14.15 5.11
CA ASN A 139 -35.86 13.03 4.29
C ASN A 139 -35.28 12.99 2.86
N GLN A 140 -34.16 13.64 2.60
CA GLN A 140 -33.41 13.50 1.34
C GLN A 140 -32.57 12.25 1.35
N VAL A 141 -32.41 11.63 0.17
CA VAL A 141 -31.51 10.48 -0.02
C VAL A 141 -30.05 10.92 0.11
N ILE A 142 -29.22 10.07 0.68
CA ILE A 142 -27.78 10.33 0.80
C ILE A 142 -27.11 10.27 -0.58
N THR A 143 -26.33 11.30 -0.91
CA THR A 143 -25.56 11.45 -2.16
C THR A 143 -24.06 11.56 -1.93
N ASP A 144 -23.66 12.14 -0.82
CA ASP A 144 -22.27 12.39 -0.50
C ASP A 144 -21.83 11.59 0.73
N ILE A 145 -20.70 10.93 0.62
CA ILE A 145 -20.08 10.15 1.70
C ILE A 145 -18.72 10.78 1.98
N VAL A 146 -18.50 11.26 3.18
CA VAL A 146 -17.23 11.83 3.63
C VAL A 146 -16.56 10.86 4.60
N ASN A 147 -15.43 10.28 4.19
CA ASN A 147 -14.60 9.44 5.05
C ASN A 147 -13.55 10.30 5.73
N ILE A 148 -13.62 10.44 7.05
CA ILE A 148 -12.67 11.20 7.87
C ILE A 148 -11.81 10.19 8.62
N GLY A 149 -10.52 10.10 8.27
CA GLY A 149 -9.58 9.15 8.85
C GLY A 149 -8.18 9.37 8.28
N ILE A 150 -7.13 8.93 8.96
CA ILE A 150 -5.75 9.13 8.55
C ILE A 150 -5.00 7.79 8.47
N GLY A 151 -3.94 7.73 7.67
CA GLY A 151 -3.10 6.55 7.52
C GLY A 151 -3.89 5.33 7.04
N GLY A 152 -3.89 4.24 7.80
CA GLY A 152 -4.62 3.01 7.46
C GLY A 152 -6.14 3.18 7.39
N SER A 153 -6.70 4.20 8.05
CA SER A 153 -8.13 4.55 7.98
C SER A 153 -8.51 5.39 6.75
N ASP A 154 -7.53 5.76 5.91
CA ASP A 154 -7.71 6.56 4.69
C ASP A 154 -7.15 5.86 3.45
N LEU A 155 -5.83 5.60 3.43
CA LEU A 155 -5.07 5.24 2.21
C LEU A 155 -5.64 4.01 1.50
N GLY A 156 -5.99 2.96 2.22
CA GLY A 156 -6.55 1.74 1.63
C GLY A 156 -7.92 1.98 1.00
N ALA A 157 -8.80 2.71 1.69
CA ALA A 157 -10.14 3.03 1.23
C ALA A 157 -10.11 3.98 0.02
N LEU A 158 -9.29 5.04 0.08
CA LEU A 158 -9.08 5.98 -1.03
C LEU A 158 -8.56 5.26 -2.27
N MET A 159 -7.55 4.41 -2.10
CA MET A 159 -6.94 3.64 -3.19
C MET A 159 -7.97 2.73 -3.86
N VAL A 160 -8.70 1.91 -3.09
CA VAL A 160 -9.70 0.97 -3.63
C VAL A 160 -10.87 1.69 -4.28
N CYS A 161 -11.42 2.74 -3.66
CA CYS A 161 -12.51 3.53 -4.25
C CYS A 161 -12.07 4.19 -5.57
N THR A 162 -10.83 4.65 -5.66
CA THR A 162 -10.27 5.20 -6.89
C THR A 162 -10.06 4.12 -7.95
N ALA A 163 -9.43 3.01 -7.58
CA ALA A 163 -9.16 1.90 -8.50
C ALA A 163 -10.44 1.31 -9.10
N LEU A 164 -11.49 1.23 -8.32
CA LEU A 164 -12.76 0.60 -8.69
C LEU A 164 -13.88 1.59 -9.01
N LYS A 165 -13.55 2.83 -9.33
CA LYS A 165 -14.55 3.88 -9.65
C LYS A 165 -15.59 3.46 -10.69
N ARG A 166 -15.23 2.57 -11.63
CA ARG A 166 -16.18 2.01 -12.64
C ARG A 166 -17.31 1.19 -12.04
N TYR A 167 -17.14 0.68 -10.82
CA TYR A 167 -18.11 -0.14 -10.09
C TYR A 167 -18.91 0.68 -9.07
N ALA A 168 -18.69 1.99 -9.04
CA ALA A 168 -19.33 2.90 -8.11
C ALA A 168 -20.84 2.99 -8.32
N HIS A 169 -21.56 3.30 -7.24
CA HIS A 169 -22.98 3.64 -7.34
C HIS A 169 -23.13 5.02 -8.00
N PRO A 170 -23.97 5.17 -9.05
CA PRO A 170 -24.04 6.40 -9.85
C PRO A 170 -24.45 7.64 -9.05
N ARG A 171 -25.24 7.49 -8.00
CA ARG A 171 -25.69 8.60 -7.13
C ARG A 171 -24.64 9.01 -6.10
N LEU A 172 -23.76 8.09 -5.66
CA LEU A 172 -22.89 8.33 -4.52
C LEU A 172 -21.56 8.95 -4.94
N LYS A 173 -21.17 10.02 -4.25
CA LYS A 173 -19.87 10.66 -4.38
C LYS A 173 -19.05 10.40 -3.11
N MET A 174 -17.78 10.04 -3.26
CA MET A 174 -16.87 9.80 -2.14
C MET A 174 -15.92 10.99 -1.99
N HIS A 175 -15.78 11.44 -0.75
CA HIS A 175 -14.81 12.43 -0.32
C HIS A 175 -13.96 11.83 0.80
N PHE A 176 -12.66 12.07 0.76
CA PHE A 176 -11.70 11.59 1.74
C PHE A 176 -11.02 12.78 2.41
N VAL A 177 -11.02 12.80 3.73
CA VAL A 177 -10.41 13.85 4.55
C VAL A 177 -9.47 13.18 5.55
N SER A 178 -8.17 13.46 5.40
CA SER A 178 -7.12 12.82 6.21
C SER A 178 -6.18 13.83 6.87
N ASN A 179 -5.78 14.88 6.17
CA ASN A 179 -4.87 15.87 6.71
C ASN A 179 -5.59 16.81 7.68
N VAL A 180 -4.90 17.23 8.74
CA VAL A 180 -5.38 18.23 9.70
C VAL A 180 -5.30 19.66 9.15
N ASP A 181 -4.64 19.88 8.00
CA ASP A 181 -4.73 21.15 7.27
C ASP A 181 -6.20 21.45 6.95
N GLY A 182 -6.71 22.54 7.53
CA GLY A 182 -8.10 22.94 7.42
C GLY A 182 -8.60 23.11 5.98
N THR A 183 -7.71 23.38 5.02
CA THR A 183 -8.06 23.53 3.60
C THR A 183 -8.78 22.29 3.08
N GLN A 184 -8.29 21.07 3.45
CA GLN A 184 -8.87 19.84 2.92
C GLN A 184 -10.32 19.63 3.36
N ILE A 185 -10.62 19.81 4.66
CA ILE A 185 -11.99 19.65 5.17
C ILE A 185 -12.90 20.75 4.66
N LEU A 186 -12.46 22.00 4.64
CA LEU A 186 -13.26 23.14 4.19
C LEU A 186 -13.63 23.03 2.72
N ASP A 187 -12.70 22.66 1.86
CA ASP A 187 -12.94 22.40 0.42
C ASP A 187 -14.01 21.31 0.18
N VAL A 188 -14.10 20.33 1.07
CA VAL A 188 -15.14 19.29 0.99
C VAL A 188 -16.47 19.85 1.46
N LEU A 189 -16.50 20.54 2.61
CA LEU A 189 -17.72 21.08 3.21
C LEU A 189 -18.41 22.14 2.34
N GLU A 190 -17.66 22.88 1.53
CA GLU A 190 -18.21 23.83 0.55
C GLU A 190 -18.96 23.16 -0.60
N LYS A 191 -18.59 21.91 -0.95
CA LYS A 191 -19.11 21.19 -2.14
C LYS A 191 -20.30 20.28 -1.83
N ILE A 192 -20.60 20.04 -0.54
CA ILE A 192 -21.59 19.05 -0.12
C ILE A 192 -22.82 19.72 0.52
N ASN A 193 -23.97 19.00 0.47
CA ASN A 193 -25.20 19.44 1.11
C ASN A 193 -25.38 18.66 2.43
N PRO A 194 -25.50 19.33 3.60
CA PRO A 194 -25.68 18.67 4.88
C PRO A 194 -26.89 17.73 4.91
N ALA A 195 -27.98 18.06 4.21
CA ALA A 195 -29.21 17.27 4.18
C ALA A 195 -29.03 15.89 3.49
N SER A 196 -28.01 15.74 2.64
CA SER A 196 -27.77 14.51 1.86
C SER A 196 -26.37 13.92 2.05
N THR A 197 -25.63 14.34 3.08
CA THR A 197 -24.25 13.89 3.36
C THR A 197 -24.22 12.91 4.53
N LEU A 198 -23.42 11.86 4.39
CA LEU A 198 -23.07 10.90 5.44
C LEU A 198 -21.58 11.00 5.76
N PHE A 199 -21.23 11.24 7.01
CA PHE A 199 -19.86 11.26 7.51
C PHE A 199 -19.50 9.94 8.16
N ILE A 200 -18.34 9.37 7.82
CA ILE A 200 -17.76 8.19 8.44
C ILE A 200 -16.50 8.64 9.17
N VAL A 201 -16.52 8.61 10.50
CA VAL A 201 -15.38 8.94 11.35
C VAL A 201 -14.64 7.64 11.66
N ALA A 202 -13.49 7.44 11.02
CA ALA A 202 -12.70 6.21 11.08
C ALA A 202 -11.46 6.39 11.96
N SER A 203 -11.59 6.04 13.25
CA SER A 203 -10.50 6.08 14.23
C SER A 203 -10.69 4.96 15.27
N LYS A 204 -9.71 4.06 15.40
CA LYS A 204 -9.79 2.90 16.30
C LYS A 204 -10.09 3.30 17.74
N THR A 205 -9.36 4.26 18.26
CA THR A 205 -9.49 4.76 19.65
C THR A 205 -10.46 5.94 19.78
N PHE A 206 -10.93 6.48 18.65
CA PHE A 206 -11.70 7.73 18.56
C PHE A 206 -11.02 8.93 19.24
N SER A 207 -9.68 8.93 19.25
CA SER A 207 -8.84 9.93 19.92
C SER A 207 -7.67 10.39 19.03
N THR A 208 -7.55 9.89 17.79
CA THR A 208 -6.53 10.36 16.84
C THR A 208 -6.75 11.84 16.56
N GLN A 209 -5.78 12.68 16.90
CA GLN A 209 -5.92 14.13 16.92
C GLN A 209 -6.43 14.70 15.59
N GLU A 210 -5.80 14.34 14.48
CA GLU A 210 -6.15 14.82 13.14
C GLU A 210 -7.58 14.42 12.75
N THR A 211 -7.93 13.16 13.00
CA THR A 211 -9.27 12.64 12.70
C THR A 211 -10.34 13.33 13.54
N LEU A 212 -10.08 13.50 14.85
CA LEU A 212 -11.03 14.12 15.76
C LEU A 212 -11.21 15.61 15.44
N THR A 213 -10.14 16.34 15.15
CA THR A 213 -10.18 17.76 14.75
C THR A 213 -11.03 17.95 13.50
N ASN A 214 -10.79 17.15 12.45
CA ASN A 214 -11.59 17.19 11.23
C ASN A 214 -13.06 16.79 11.48
N ALA A 215 -13.30 15.77 12.30
CA ALA A 215 -14.64 15.33 12.64
C ALA A 215 -15.42 16.39 13.43
N LEU A 216 -14.80 17.07 14.39
CA LEU A 216 -15.39 18.17 15.14
C LEU A 216 -15.69 19.38 14.24
N THR A 217 -14.82 19.70 13.29
CA THR A 217 -15.06 20.74 12.29
C THR A 217 -16.27 20.39 11.43
N ALA A 218 -16.36 19.16 10.93
CA ALA A 218 -17.51 18.68 10.17
C ALA A 218 -18.80 18.68 11.01
N ARG A 219 -18.72 18.27 12.30
CA ARG A 219 -19.85 18.29 13.24
C ARG A 219 -20.37 19.70 13.46
N LYS A 220 -19.48 20.65 13.76
CA LYS A 220 -19.84 22.07 13.95
C LYS A 220 -20.54 22.63 12.71
N TRP A 221 -19.93 22.46 11.53
CA TRP A 221 -20.50 22.88 10.25
C TRP A 221 -21.88 22.25 10.00
N PHE A 222 -22.05 20.96 10.33
CA PHE A 222 -23.30 20.25 10.15
C PHE A 222 -24.41 20.77 11.09
N VAL A 223 -24.10 20.95 12.38
CA VAL A 223 -25.07 21.44 13.39
C VAL A 223 -25.53 22.86 13.08
N GLU A 224 -24.60 23.76 12.71
CA GLU A 224 -24.91 25.12 12.31
C GLU A 224 -25.91 25.20 11.14
N ARG A 225 -25.85 24.23 10.21
CA ARG A 225 -26.71 24.18 9.02
C ARG A 225 -28.01 23.39 9.23
N SER A 226 -27.97 22.35 10.04
CA SER A 226 -29.14 21.50 10.30
C SER A 226 -30.03 22.03 11.42
N GLY A 227 -29.51 22.91 12.28
CA GLY A 227 -30.23 23.58 13.36
C GLY A 227 -30.45 22.72 14.61
N ASP A 228 -30.12 21.43 14.62
CA ASP A 228 -30.30 20.55 15.79
C ASP A 228 -29.23 19.44 15.84
N GLU A 229 -28.56 19.31 16.99
CA GLU A 229 -27.56 18.25 17.24
C GLU A 229 -28.13 16.82 17.13
N LYS A 230 -29.43 16.64 17.37
CA LYS A 230 -30.09 15.32 17.23
C LYS A 230 -29.98 14.76 15.81
N HIS A 231 -29.78 15.61 14.82
CA HIS A 231 -29.58 15.19 13.43
C HIS A 231 -28.28 14.44 13.20
N ILE A 232 -27.27 14.58 14.09
CA ILE A 232 -25.99 13.86 14.03
C ILE A 232 -26.21 12.34 13.93
N ALA A 233 -27.14 11.78 14.70
CA ALA A 233 -27.45 10.35 14.71
C ALA A 233 -27.84 9.78 13.32
N LYS A 234 -28.37 10.61 12.42
CA LYS A 234 -28.71 10.21 11.04
C LYS A 234 -27.54 10.33 10.06
N HIS A 235 -26.61 11.23 10.32
CA HIS A 235 -25.58 11.66 9.37
C HIS A 235 -24.15 11.28 9.72
N PHE A 236 -23.90 10.80 10.93
CA PHE A 236 -22.58 10.37 11.35
C PHE A 236 -22.54 8.89 11.71
N VAL A 237 -21.45 8.26 11.32
CA VAL A 237 -21.14 6.83 11.55
C VAL A 237 -19.72 6.74 12.07
N ALA A 238 -19.49 5.88 13.04
CA ALA A 238 -18.16 5.65 13.57
C ALA A 238 -17.63 4.27 13.17
N VAL A 239 -16.33 4.23 12.83
CA VAL A 239 -15.55 3.00 12.78
C VAL A 239 -14.54 3.07 13.91
N SER A 240 -14.86 2.44 15.04
CA SER A 240 -14.11 2.58 16.29
C SER A 240 -14.32 1.39 17.23
N THR A 241 -13.48 1.30 18.26
CA THR A 241 -13.67 0.39 19.42
C THR A 241 -14.08 1.14 20.69
N ASN A 242 -14.05 2.49 20.69
CA ASN A 242 -14.34 3.33 21.84
C ASN A 242 -15.79 3.79 21.84
N LYS A 243 -16.67 3.00 22.45
CA LYS A 243 -18.11 3.25 22.50
C LYS A 243 -18.45 4.57 23.22
N GLU A 244 -17.80 4.86 24.33
CA GLU A 244 -18.07 6.05 25.15
C GLU A 244 -17.76 7.34 24.37
N ALA A 245 -16.59 7.43 23.77
CA ALA A 245 -16.22 8.61 22.96
C ALA A 245 -17.14 8.81 21.74
N VAL A 246 -17.57 7.71 21.12
CA VAL A 246 -18.52 7.73 19.99
C VAL A 246 -19.89 8.28 20.43
N GLN A 247 -20.40 7.84 21.59
CA GLN A 247 -21.66 8.33 22.14
C GLN A 247 -21.57 9.82 22.57
N GLN A 248 -20.46 10.23 23.20
CA GLN A 248 -20.21 11.63 23.57
C GLN A 248 -20.16 12.55 22.35
N PHE A 249 -19.67 12.06 21.20
CA PHE A 249 -19.70 12.81 19.94
C PHE A 249 -21.13 13.01 19.40
N GLY A 250 -22.10 12.21 19.82
CA GLY A 250 -23.50 12.23 19.40
C GLY A 250 -23.84 11.17 18.34
N ILE A 251 -22.95 10.22 18.07
CA ILE A 251 -23.20 9.11 17.16
C ILE A 251 -23.94 7.98 17.88
N ASP A 252 -25.04 7.51 17.29
CA ASP A 252 -25.79 6.36 17.77
C ASP A 252 -24.93 5.09 17.73
N GLU A 253 -24.95 4.29 18.78
CA GLU A 253 -24.16 3.05 18.86
C GLU A 253 -24.50 2.04 17.77
N HIS A 254 -25.74 2.03 17.26
CA HIS A 254 -26.12 1.21 16.10
C HIS A 254 -25.42 1.63 14.80
N ASN A 255 -24.90 2.87 14.75
CA ASN A 255 -24.08 3.41 13.67
C ASN A 255 -22.57 3.28 13.94
N MET A 256 -22.18 2.51 14.95
CA MET A 256 -20.78 2.21 15.25
C MET A 256 -20.43 0.82 14.71
N PHE A 257 -19.31 0.74 14.00
CA PHE A 257 -18.72 -0.49 13.45
C PHE A 257 -17.35 -0.72 14.05
N GLU A 258 -17.18 -1.86 14.69
CA GLU A 258 -15.95 -2.23 15.39
C GLU A 258 -15.00 -3.05 14.51
N PHE A 259 -13.73 -3.05 14.87
CA PHE A 259 -12.71 -3.97 14.39
C PHE A 259 -11.73 -4.28 15.53
N TRP A 260 -10.77 -5.17 15.33
CA TRP A 260 -10.08 -5.83 16.41
C TRP A 260 -8.61 -5.46 16.52
N ASP A 261 -7.99 -5.75 17.66
CA ASP A 261 -6.58 -5.50 17.94
C ASP A 261 -5.63 -6.36 17.10
N PHE A 262 -6.09 -7.51 16.63
CA PHE A 262 -5.36 -8.37 15.71
C PHE A 262 -5.30 -7.82 14.27
N VAL A 263 -5.82 -6.63 14.03
CA VAL A 263 -5.78 -5.95 12.74
C VAL A 263 -4.99 -4.65 12.87
N GLY A 264 -3.82 -4.59 12.25
CA GLY A 264 -3.04 -3.36 12.13
C GLY A 264 -3.69 -2.36 11.18
N GLY A 265 -3.49 -1.04 11.41
CA GLY A 265 -4.11 0.03 10.62
C GLY A 265 -3.87 -0.12 9.10
N ARG A 266 -2.64 -0.32 8.66
CA ARG A 266 -2.26 -0.47 7.25
C ARG A 266 -2.74 -1.79 6.59
N TYR A 267 -3.28 -2.71 7.38
CA TYR A 267 -3.89 -3.98 6.93
C TYR A 267 -5.41 -4.00 7.10
N SER A 268 -6.03 -2.86 7.44
CA SER A 268 -7.41 -2.81 7.94
C SER A 268 -8.49 -2.61 6.88
N LEU A 269 -8.14 -2.38 5.62
CA LEU A 269 -9.13 -2.09 4.56
C LEU A 269 -10.20 -3.18 4.38
N TRP A 270 -9.94 -4.40 4.83
CA TRP A 270 -10.83 -5.57 4.80
C TRP A 270 -11.85 -5.59 5.94
N SER A 271 -11.61 -4.80 6.99
CA SER A 271 -12.42 -4.67 8.21
C SER A 271 -13.57 -3.64 8.05
N ALA A 272 -14.11 -3.18 9.16
CA ALA A 272 -15.06 -2.07 9.20
C ALA A 272 -14.50 -0.76 8.58
N ILE A 273 -13.18 -0.57 8.52
CA ILE A 273 -12.54 0.51 7.77
C ILE A 273 -12.98 0.51 6.30
N GLY A 274 -13.28 -0.64 5.73
CA GLY A 274 -13.84 -0.78 4.38
C GLY A 274 -15.32 -0.42 4.23
N LEU A 275 -15.99 0.13 5.25
CA LEU A 275 -17.39 0.53 5.16
C LEU A 275 -17.63 1.53 4.03
N SER A 276 -16.77 2.53 3.88
CA SER A 276 -16.80 3.49 2.77
C SER A 276 -16.69 2.80 1.40
N ILE A 277 -15.82 1.81 1.27
CA ILE A 277 -15.68 0.99 0.07
C ILE A 277 -16.98 0.23 -0.21
N MET A 278 -17.54 -0.45 0.81
CA MET A 278 -18.75 -1.24 0.65
C MET A 278 -19.96 -0.38 0.28
N ILE A 279 -20.10 0.83 0.84
CA ILE A 279 -21.15 1.77 0.48
C ILE A 279 -20.98 2.21 -0.99
N TYR A 280 -19.78 2.56 -1.40
CA TYR A 280 -19.50 3.07 -2.73
C TYR A 280 -19.66 2.00 -3.83
N LEU A 281 -19.08 0.81 -3.63
CA LEU A 281 -19.04 -0.26 -4.62
C LEU A 281 -20.21 -1.25 -4.51
N GLY A 282 -20.85 -1.35 -3.35
CA GLY A 282 -21.88 -2.34 -3.02
C GLY A 282 -21.30 -3.67 -2.54
N LYS A 283 -22.14 -4.41 -1.78
CA LYS A 283 -21.76 -5.68 -1.16
C LYS A 283 -21.23 -6.73 -2.15
N LYS A 284 -21.76 -6.78 -3.38
CA LYS A 284 -21.29 -7.75 -4.40
C LYS A 284 -19.83 -7.49 -4.76
N ASN A 285 -19.46 -6.24 -5.03
CA ASN A 285 -18.11 -5.88 -5.42
C ASN A 285 -17.15 -5.93 -4.22
N PHE A 286 -17.60 -5.57 -3.02
CA PHE A 286 -16.79 -5.72 -1.81
C PHE A 286 -16.52 -7.22 -1.51
N ASN A 287 -17.50 -8.09 -1.64
CA ASN A 287 -17.28 -9.53 -1.50
C ASN A 287 -16.32 -10.08 -2.57
N ALA A 288 -16.38 -9.58 -3.81
CA ALA A 288 -15.42 -9.95 -4.85
C ALA A 288 -13.99 -9.47 -4.52
N LEU A 289 -13.84 -8.29 -3.91
CA LEU A 289 -12.56 -7.79 -3.40
C LEU A 289 -12.00 -8.74 -2.32
N LEU A 290 -12.82 -9.11 -1.33
CA LEU A 290 -12.44 -10.08 -0.29
C LEU A 290 -12.07 -11.45 -0.89
N LYS A 291 -12.85 -11.93 -1.87
CA LYS A 291 -12.58 -13.21 -2.54
C LYS A 291 -11.25 -13.22 -3.27
N GLY A 292 -10.91 -12.14 -3.98
CA GLY A 292 -9.63 -12.05 -4.67
C GLY A 292 -8.44 -12.09 -3.71
N ALA A 293 -8.56 -11.39 -2.58
CA ALA A 293 -7.55 -11.43 -1.54
C ALA A 293 -7.46 -12.81 -0.85
N TYR A 294 -8.58 -13.45 -0.60
CA TYR A 294 -8.62 -14.82 -0.07
C TYR A 294 -7.93 -15.84 -1.01
N LEU A 295 -8.13 -15.73 -2.33
CA LEU A 295 -7.44 -16.60 -3.29
C LEU A 295 -5.92 -16.41 -3.23
N MET A 296 -5.45 -15.19 -3.03
CA MET A 296 -4.03 -14.92 -2.80
C MET A 296 -3.54 -15.47 -1.45
N ASP A 297 -4.37 -15.43 -0.40
CA ASP A 297 -4.05 -16.04 0.90
C ASP A 297 -3.84 -17.56 0.76
N GLU A 298 -4.77 -18.25 0.09
CA GLU A 298 -4.68 -19.68 -0.15
C GLU A 298 -3.45 -20.03 -1.02
N HIS A 299 -3.18 -19.21 -2.02
CA HIS A 299 -1.97 -19.36 -2.84
C HIS A 299 -0.69 -19.18 -2.01
N PHE A 300 -0.63 -18.14 -1.20
CA PHE A 300 0.52 -17.86 -0.33
C PHE A 300 0.79 -18.99 0.66
N ARG A 301 -0.27 -19.55 1.24
CA ARG A 301 -0.20 -20.61 2.24
C ARG A 301 0.20 -21.97 1.64
N ASN A 302 -0.32 -22.31 0.44
CA ASN A 302 -0.29 -23.67 -0.08
C ASN A 302 0.64 -23.89 -1.27
N ALA A 303 0.97 -22.86 -2.05
CA ALA A 303 1.83 -23.00 -3.22
C ALA A 303 3.29 -23.27 -2.81
N PRO A 304 4.03 -24.11 -3.56
CA PRO A 304 5.47 -24.26 -3.38
C PRO A 304 6.18 -22.92 -3.67
N PHE A 305 7.33 -22.67 -3.05
CA PHE A 305 8.02 -21.38 -3.14
C PHE A 305 8.34 -20.97 -4.59
N GLU A 306 8.63 -21.93 -5.45
CA GLU A 306 8.97 -21.74 -6.86
C GLU A 306 7.83 -21.11 -7.69
N SER A 307 6.59 -21.31 -7.26
CA SER A 307 5.40 -20.75 -7.91
C SER A 307 4.60 -19.80 -7.03
N ASN A 308 5.08 -19.46 -5.84
CA ASN A 308 4.41 -18.63 -4.86
C ASN A 308 4.72 -17.14 -5.12
N LEU A 309 3.77 -16.40 -5.67
CA LEU A 309 3.97 -14.99 -6.09
C LEU A 309 4.50 -14.10 -4.96
N PRO A 310 3.88 -14.05 -3.76
CA PRO A 310 4.40 -13.25 -2.65
C PRO A 310 5.80 -13.64 -2.21
N VAL A 311 6.09 -14.94 -2.15
CA VAL A 311 7.41 -15.45 -1.76
C VAL A 311 8.47 -15.05 -2.78
N LEU A 312 8.20 -15.23 -4.07
CA LEU A 312 9.11 -14.81 -5.14
C LEU A 312 9.40 -13.30 -5.07
N MET A 313 8.38 -12.47 -4.99
CA MET A 313 8.57 -11.01 -4.91
C MET A 313 9.30 -10.59 -3.63
N GLY A 314 8.99 -11.21 -2.50
CA GLY A 314 9.68 -10.95 -1.23
C GLY A 314 11.17 -11.29 -1.29
N LEU A 315 11.50 -12.47 -1.78
CA LEU A 315 12.88 -12.95 -1.92
C LEU A 315 13.68 -12.15 -2.96
N ILE A 316 13.09 -11.80 -4.11
CA ILE A 316 13.71 -10.91 -5.10
C ILE A 316 14.00 -9.54 -4.48
N GLY A 317 13.08 -9.01 -3.67
CA GLY A 317 13.32 -7.77 -2.92
C GLY A 317 14.51 -7.87 -1.96
N VAL A 318 14.58 -8.95 -1.17
CA VAL A 318 15.73 -9.23 -0.28
C VAL A 318 17.04 -9.32 -1.09
N TRP A 319 17.00 -9.98 -2.26
CA TRP A 319 18.16 -10.09 -3.16
C TRP A 319 18.71 -8.71 -3.55
N TYR A 320 17.84 -7.78 -3.96
CA TYR A 320 18.31 -6.45 -4.35
C TYR A 320 18.73 -5.60 -3.16
N ILE A 321 18.02 -5.64 -2.04
CA ILE A 321 18.33 -4.81 -0.88
C ILE A 321 19.61 -5.26 -0.20
N ASN A 322 19.79 -6.57 0.03
CA ASN A 322 20.85 -7.07 0.89
C ASN A 322 22.12 -7.49 0.13
N PHE A 323 22.02 -7.77 -1.17
CA PHE A 323 23.19 -8.16 -1.97
C PHE A 323 23.56 -7.09 -3.01
N PHE A 324 22.61 -6.53 -3.73
CA PHE A 324 22.87 -5.38 -4.62
C PHE A 324 22.82 -4.02 -3.91
N GLN A 325 22.53 -3.97 -2.63
CA GLN A 325 22.51 -2.76 -1.80
C GLN A 325 21.56 -1.67 -2.32
N SER A 326 20.47 -2.07 -2.95
CA SER A 326 19.44 -1.15 -3.40
C SER A 326 18.73 -0.52 -2.20
N LYS A 327 18.66 0.82 -2.18
CA LYS A 327 18.00 1.59 -1.10
C LYS A 327 16.58 2.02 -1.46
N SER A 328 16.15 1.71 -2.67
CA SER A 328 14.90 2.25 -3.23
C SER A 328 14.20 1.20 -4.08
N HIS A 329 12.87 1.24 -4.11
CA HIS A 329 12.01 0.38 -4.91
C HIS A 329 10.88 1.21 -5.53
N LEU A 330 10.74 1.14 -6.84
CA LEU A 330 9.75 1.91 -7.59
C LEU A 330 8.50 1.06 -7.88
N ILE A 331 7.32 1.61 -7.61
CA ILE A 331 6.03 1.06 -8.02
C ILE A 331 5.48 1.94 -9.15
N ALA A 332 5.35 1.38 -10.34
CA ALA A 332 4.96 2.11 -11.55
C ALA A 332 3.69 1.50 -12.20
N PRO A 333 2.49 1.84 -11.71
CA PRO A 333 1.25 1.36 -12.31
C PRO A 333 0.94 2.12 -13.61
N TYR A 334 0.71 1.37 -14.69
CA TYR A 334 0.26 1.89 -15.98
C TYR A 334 -1.25 1.81 -16.12
N ASP A 335 -1.94 2.37 -15.14
CA ASP A 335 -3.39 2.63 -15.15
C ASP A 335 -3.71 3.82 -14.26
N GLN A 336 -4.46 4.80 -14.79
CA GLN A 336 -4.84 6.04 -14.09
C GLN A 336 -5.63 5.75 -12.80
N TYR A 337 -6.38 4.66 -12.74
CA TYR A 337 -7.14 4.29 -11.55
C TYR A 337 -6.25 3.79 -10.41
N LEU A 338 -5.02 3.36 -10.70
CA LEU A 338 -4.04 2.91 -9.70
C LEU A 338 -3.14 4.03 -9.15
N ARG A 339 -3.44 5.32 -9.44
CA ARG A 339 -2.59 6.46 -9.02
C ARG A 339 -2.34 6.56 -7.50
N HIS A 340 -3.20 6.00 -6.67
CA HIS A 340 -3.02 5.96 -5.22
C HIS A 340 -2.37 4.66 -4.72
N PHE A 341 -2.13 3.70 -5.60
CA PHE A 341 -1.52 2.43 -5.23
C PHE A 341 -0.09 2.59 -4.69
N PRO A 342 0.81 3.40 -5.31
CA PRO A 342 2.14 3.63 -4.75
C PRO A 342 2.12 4.19 -3.32
N LYS A 343 1.24 5.16 -3.02
CA LYS A 343 1.09 5.73 -1.68
C LYS A 343 0.59 4.72 -0.65
N PHE A 344 -0.32 3.84 -1.05
CA PHE A 344 -0.78 2.75 -0.19
C PHE A 344 0.36 1.78 0.14
N ILE A 345 1.16 1.38 -0.87
CA ILE A 345 2.32 0.49 -0.66
C ILE A 345 3.43 1.19 0.16
N GLN A 346 3.61 2.50 0.04
CA GLN A 346 4.52 3.26 0.90
C GLN A 346 4.23 2.99 2.38
N GLN A 347 2.99 3.16 2.81
CA GLN A 347 2.62 2.88 4.19
C GLN A 347 2.74 1.40 4.50
N LEU A 348 2.22 0.54 3.64
CA LEU A 348 2.21 -0.90 3.86
C LEU A 348 3.62 -1.46 4.08
N ASP A 349 4.59 -1.08 3.26
CA ASP A 349 5.96 -1.62 3.31
C ASP A 349 6.83 -0.86 4.32
N MET A 350 6.91 0.48 4.22
CA MET A 350 7.86 1.26 5.00
C MET A 350 7.50 1.31 6.50
N GLU A 351 6.21 1.38 6.85
CA GLU A 351 5.77 1.31 8.25
C GLU A 351 5.95 -0.10 8.83
N SER A 352 5.81 -1.15 7.99
CA SER A 352 6.01 -2.53 8.43
C SER A 352 7.47 -2.89 8.62
N ASN A 353 8.29 -2.61 7.62
CA ASN A 353 9.65 -3.15 7.51
C ASN A 353 10.77 -2.10 7.67
N GLY A 354 10.43 -0.82 7.82
CA GLY A 354 11.37 0.24 8.15
C GLY A 354 11.88 0.12 9.60
N LYS A 355 12.53 -0.98 9.93
CA LYS A 355 12.95 -1.35 11.28
C LYS A 355 14.45 -1.64 11.32
N ARG A 356 15.07 -1.29 12.46
CA ARG A 356 16.52 -1.53 12.70
C ARG A 356 16.78 -2.51 13.85
N ILE A 357 15.72 -3.00 14.50
CA ILE A 357 15.81 -3.89 15.66
C ILE A 357 15.20 -5.23 15.31
N SER A 358 15.93 -6.32 15.62
CA SER A 358 15.46 -7.70 15.44
C SER A 358 14.35 -8.05 16.43
N LYS A 359 13.64 -9.16 16.19
CA LYS A 359 12.64 -9.69 17.16
C LYS A 359 13.25 -10.01 18.53
N LYS A 360 14.57 -10.15 18.62
CA LYS A 360 15.31 -10.39 19.89
C LYS A 360 15.78 -9.09 20.56
N GLY A 361 15.49 -7.91 19.99
CA GLY A 361 15.92 -6.64 20.54
C GLY A 361 17.36 -6.21 20.16
N GLU A 362 17.98 -6.85 19.19
CA GLU A 362 19.36 -6.58 18.76
C GLU A 362 19.37 -5.65 17.56
N ILE A 363 20.37 -4.75 17.48
CA ILE A 363 20.58 -3.91 16.29
C ILE A 363 21.01 -4.81 15.14
N ILE A 364 20.30 -4.75 14.03
CA ILE A 364 20.63 -5.53 12.84
C ILE A 364 21.71 -4.83 12.00
N PRO A 365 22.71 -5.59 11.47
CA PRO A 365 23.83 -5.04 10.71
C PRO A 365 23.57 -5.00 9.19
N TYR A 366 22.34 -5.05 8.74
CA TYR A 366 21.94 -5.05 7.33
C TYR A 366 20.73 -4.14 7.09
N ASP A 367 20.53 -3.78 5.83
CA ASP A 367 19.37 -3.00 5.43
C ASP A 367 18.09 -3.83 5.43
N THR A 368 16.97 -3.16 5.68
CA THR A 368 15.63 -3.75 5.63
C THR A 368 14.81 -3.09 4.52
N CYS A 369 13.69 -2.48 4.84
CA CYS A 369 12.80 -1.87 3.88
C CYS A 369 13.50 -0.82 2.99
N PRO A 370 13.34 -0.86 1.66
CA PRO A 370 13.78 0.22 0.79
C PRO A 370 12.86 1.43 0.93
N VAL A 371 13.31 2.59 0.47
CA VAL A 371 12.39 3.71 0.21
C VAL A 371 11.46 3.32 -0.95
N VAL A 372 10.18 3.12 -0.64
CA VAL A 372 9.16 2.82 -1.64
C VAL A 372 8.57 4.11 -2.15
N TRP A 373 8.49 4.26 -3.46
CA TRP A 373 7.94 5.43 -4.12
C TRP A 373 7.39 5.08 -5.51
N GLY A 374 6.75 6.02 -6.17
CA GLY A 374 6.27 5.79 -7.52
C GLY A 374 5.16 6.72 -7.93
N ASP A 375 4.81 6.62 -9.20
CA ASP A 375 3.69 7.31 -9.82
C ASP A 375 3.19 6.52 -11.03
N ILE A 376 2.07 6.97 -11.59
CA ILE A 376 1.45 6.32 -12.74
C ILE A 376 2.32 6.44 -14.01
N GLY A 377 2.35 5.35 -14.74
CA GLY A 377 2.98 5.00 -16.00
C GLY A 377 3.58 6.12 -16.83
N ILE A 378 2.89 6.60 -17.87
CA ILE A 378 3.54 7.55 -18.81
C ILE A 378 3.94 8.87 -18.13
N ASN A 379 3.17 9.39 -17.16
CA ASN A 379 3.53 10.58 -16.40
C ASN A 379 4.89 10.44 -15.73
N ALA A 380 5.12 9.30 -15.06
CA ALA A 380 6.38 8.98 -14.40
C ALA A 380 7.59 9.01 -15.37
N GLN A 381 7.41 8.58 -16.64
CA GLN A 381 8.45 8.63 -17.66
C GLN A 381 8.96 10.07 -17.90
N HIS A 382 8.06 11.04 -17.87
CA HIS A 382 8.37 12.45 -18.07
C HIS A 382 8.83 13.19 -16.80
N ALA A 383 8.78 12.50 -15.63
CA ALA A 383 9.17 13.08 -14.36
C ALA A 383 10.55 12.61 -13.86
N PHE A 384 10.80 11.30 -13.85
CA PHE A 384 11.98 10.74 -13.17
C PHE A 384 12.66 9.54 -13.86
N PHE A 385 12.20 9.10 -15.02
CA PHE A 385 12.83 7.95 -15.70
C PHE A 385 14.25 8.26 -16.22
N GLN A 386 14.64 9.53 -16.36
CA GLN A 386 16.02 9.91 -16.60
C GLN A 386 16.95 9.32 -15.53
N LEU A 387 16.60 9.43 -14.24
CA LEU A 387 17.35 8.84 -13.13
C LEU A 387 17.41 7.31 -13.25
N LEU A 388 16.30 6.66 -13.61
CA LEU A 388 16.22 5.21 -13.69
C LEU A 388 17.09 4.65 -14.83
N HIS A 389 17.16 5.32 -15.96
CA HIS A 389 17.94 4.90 -17.13
C HIS A 389 19.44 5.20 -16.99
N GLN A 390 19.81 6.43 -16.64
CA GLN A 390 21.19 6.90 -16.70
C GLN A 390 21.76 7.30 -15.32
N GLY A 391 20.96 7.26 -14.25
CA GLY A 391 21.44 7.56 -12.91
C GLY A 391 22.33 6.44 -12.33
N THR A 392 23.02 6.75 -11.23
CA THR A 392 24.00 5.88 -10.58
C THR A 392 23.38 4.83 -9.67
N HIS A 393 22.09 5.00 -9.29
CA HIS A 393 21.40 4.10 -8.37
C HIS A 393 20.80 2.89 -9.09
N LEU A 394 20.92 1.72 -8.49
CA LEU A 394 20.16 0.54 -8.88
C LEU A 394 18.80 0.58 -8.18
N ILE A 395 17.72 0.72 -8.95
CA ILE A 395 16.36 0.82 -8.43
C ILE A 395 15.52 -0.27 -9.09
N PRO A 396 15.14 -1.34 -8.36
CA PRO A 396 14.18 -2.33 -8.84
C PRO A 396 12.81 -1.70 -9.07
N ILE A 397 12.09 -2.17 -10.09
CA ILE A 397 10.82 -1.59 -10.54
C ILE A 397 9.76 -2.68 -10.59
N ASP A 398 8.60 -2.42 -9.98
CA ASP A 398 7.38 -3.18 -10.22
C ASP A 398 6.49 -2.39 -11.19
N PHE A 399 6.45 -2.81 -12.44
CA PHE A 399 5.44 -2.36 -13.40
C PHE A 399 4.12 -3.09 -13.16
N ILE A 400 3.02 -2.35 -13.12
CA ILE A 400 1.68 -2.93 -12.97
C ILE A 400 0.81 -2.46 -14.15
N ALA A 401 0.29 -3.40 -14.94
CA ALA A 401 -0.54 -3.09 -16.09
C ALA A 401 -1.77 -3.99 -16.17
N SER A 402 -2.82 -3.53 -16.85
CA SER A 402 -3.98 -4.36 -17.16
C SER A 402 -4.07 -4.66 -18.65
N LEU A 403 -4.65 -5.82 -19.01
CA LEU A 403 -4.87 -6.22 -20.39
C LEU A 403 -6.19 -5.68 -20.95
N ASP A 404 -7.09 -5.18 -20.08
CA ASP A 404 -8.45 -4.76 -20.44
C ASP A 404 -8.46 -3.38 -21.11
N LYS A 405 -8.97 -3.34 -22.34
CA LYS A 405 -9.12 -2.11 -23.13
C LYS A 405 -10.32 -1.29 -22.67
N LYS A 406 -10.19 0.03 -22.67
CA LYS A 406 -11.31 0.95 -22.44
C LYS A 406 -12.08 1.18 -23.75
N PRO A 407 -13.38 0.81 -23.84
CA PRO A 407 -14.10 0.77 -25.13
C PRO A 407 -14.14 2.10 -25.88
N ASN A 408 -14.19 3.22 -25.16
CA ASN A 408 -14.38 4.56 -25.73
C ASN A 408 -13.07 5.34 -25.94
N ALA A 409 -11.90 4.66 -25.82
CA ALA A 409 -10.57 5.29 -25.97
C ALA A 409 -9.71 4.46 -26.94
N LYS A 410 -10.09 4.46 -28.22
CA LYS A 410 -9.39 3.71 -29.28
C LYS A 410 -7.92 4.15 -29.40
N GLY A 411 -7.01 3.18 -29.43
CA GLY A 411 -5.57 3.39 -29.55
C GLY A 411 -4.84 3.78 -28.25
N HIS A 412 -5.54 4.30 -27.25
CA HIS A 412 -4.90 4.73 -25.99
C HIS A 412 -4.30 3.56 -25.20
N HIS A 413 -4.98 2.43 -25.16
CA HIS A 413 -4.50 1.27 -24.41
C HIS A 413 -3.26 0.65 -25.06
N GLU A 414 -3.24 0.53 -26.37
CA GLU A 414 -2.10 0.04 -27.15
C GLU A 414 -0.87 0.91 -26.93
N ILE A 415 -1.02 2.24 -26.95
CA ILE A 415 0.06 3.19 -26.64
C ILE A 415 0.54 3.00 -25.20
N LEU A 416 -0.37 2.95 -24.24
CA LEU A 416 -0.03 2.76 -22.82
C LEU A 416 0.72 1.44 -22.59
N PHE A 417 0.19 0.34 -23.13
CA PHE A 417 0.75 -0.99 -22.97
C PHE A 417 2.08 -1.16 -23.69
N SER A 418 2.23 -0.60 -24.91
CA SER A 418 3.51 -0.59 -25.63
C SER A 418 4.60 0.16 -24.85
N ASN A 419 4.23 1.23 -24.13
CA ASN A 419 5.19 1.98 -23.30
C ASN A 419 5.69 1.14 -22.12
N VAL A 420 4.84 0.41 -21.39
CA VAL A 420 5.33 -0.44 -20.28
C VAL A 420 6.29 -1.51 -20.78
N LEU A 421 5.97 -2.14 -21.91
CA LEU A 421 6.84 -3.17 -22.51
C LEU A 421 8.16 -2.58 -23.01
N ALA A 422 8.10 -1.42 -23.67
CA ALA A 422 9.28 -0.73 -24.18
C ALA A 422 10.21 -0.27 -23.05
N GLN A 423 9.65 0.27 -21.95
CA GLN A 423 10.44 0.68 -20.79
C GLN A 423 11.11 -0.51 -20.12
N ALA A 424 10.36 -1.59 -19.85
CA ALA A 424 10.92 -2.80 -19.26
C ALA A 424 12.04 -3.42 -20.15
N GLN A 425 11.85 -3.40 -21.47
CA GLN A 425 12.87 -3.85 -22.43
C GLN A 425 14.10 -2.93 -22.42
N ALA A 426 13.89 -1.62 -22.44
CA ALA A 426 14.98 -0.63 -22.42
C ALA A 426 15.82 -0.72 -21.14
N PHE A 427 15.17 -0.87 -19.98
CA PHE A 427 15.84 -1.07 -18.69
C PHE A 427 16.67 -2.35 -18.67
N MET A 428 16.17 -3.44 -19.25
CA MET A 428 16.89 -4.70 -19.33
C MET A 428 18.07 -4.62 -20.32
N LYS A 429 17.79 -4.13 -21.55
CA LYS A 429 18.75 -4.19 -22.67
C LYS A 429 19.80 -3.08 -22.62
N GLY A 430 19.40 -1.84 -22.33
CA GLY A 430 20.24 -0.66 -22.50
C GLY A 430 20.58 -0.37 -23.96
N LYS A 431 21.57 0.51 -24.16
CA LYS A 431 22.19 0.88 -25.46
C LYS A 431 23.68 1.11 -25.25
N SER A 432 24.53 0.41 -26.00
CA SER A 432 25.98 0.57 -25.90
C SER A 432 26.47 1.88 -26.55
N TYR A 433 27.73 2.20 -26.30
CA TYR A 433 28.39 3.32 -26.99
C TYR A 433 28.41 3.12 -28.51
N GLU A 434 28.74 1.92 -28.99
CA GLU A 434 28.81 1.57 -30.41
C GLU A 434 27.42 1.70 -31.05
N GLU A 435 26.37 1.22 -30.37
CA GLU A 435 24.99 1.37 -30.86
C GLU A 435 24.61 2.87 -30.94
N ALA A 436 24.94 3.68 -29.92
CA ALA A 436 24.65 5.10 -29.89
C ALA A 436 25.42 5.88 -30.95
N PHE A 437 26.70 5.58 -31.10
CA PHE A 437 27.58 6.19 -32.10
C PHE A 437 27.12 5.86 -33.54
N GLY A 438 26.84 4.60 -33.83
CA GLY A 438 26.31 4.17 -35.13
C GLY A 438 24.99 4.83 -35.51
N GLU A 439 24.07 4.97 -34.53
CA GLU A 439 22.81 5.71 -34.73
C GLU A 439 23.04 7.20 -35.08
N LEU A 440 24.01 7.85 -34.43
CA LEU A 440 24.32 9.25 -34.70
C LEU A 440 24.90 9.46 -36.09
N LEU A 441 25.83 8.59 -36.52
CA LEU A 441 26.37 8.59 -37.88
C LEU A 441 25.27 8.33 -38.92
N SER A 442 24.36 7.40 -38.66
CA SER A 442 23.23 7.10 -39.55
C SER A 442 22.26 8.28 -39.72
N LYS A 443 22.22 9.20 -38.72
CA LYS A 443 21.45 10.44 -38.74
C LYS A 443 22.18 11.62 -39.42
N GLY A 444 23.40 11.39 -39.92
CA GLY A 444 24.17 12.38 -40.69
C GLY A 444 25.04 13.32 -39.84
N LEU A 445 25.28 13.01 -38.55
CA LEU A 445 26.25 13.78 -37.77
C LEU A 445 27.66 13.46 -38.24
N ASP A 446 28.57 14.48 -38.17
CA ASP A 446 29.97 14.22 -38.41
C ASP A 446 30.58 13.31 -37.35
N LYS A 447 31.74 12.73 -37.65
CA LYS A 447 32.33 11.67 -36.82
C LYS A 447 32.77 12.18 -35.44
N ASP A 448 33.27 13.39 -35.31
CA ASP A 448 33.78 13.92 -34.04
C ASP A 448 32.61 14.35 -33.15
N GLU A 449 31.62 15.04 -33.73
CA GLU A 449 30.38 15.39 -33.06
C GLU A 449 29.62 14.13 -32.58
N ALA A 450 29.51 13.10 -33.43
CA ALA A 450 28.88 11.85 -33.09
C ALA A 450 29.62 11.13 -31.95
N LYS A 451 30.97 11.19 -31.92
CA LYS A 451 31.79 10.59 -30.87
C LYS A 451 31.54 11.24 -29.51
N ASP A 452 31.52 12.56 -29.45
CA ASP A 452 31.27 13.27 -28.19
C ASP A 452 29.86 13.06 -27.66
N LEU A 453 28.86 13.15 -28.56
CA LEU A 453 27.46 12.98 -28.17
C LEU A 453 27.10 11.54 -27.80
N ALA A 454 27.77 10.52 -28.37
CA ALA A 454 27.48 9.11 -28.14
C ALA A 454 27.60 8.75 -26.66
N HIS A 455 28.58 9.29 -25.91
CA HIS A 455 28.73 9.04 -24.47
C HIS A 455 27.49 9.45 -23.67
N HIS A 456 26.83 10.53 -24.02
CA HIS A 456 25.61 11.01 -23.39
C HIS A 456 24.36 10.20 -23.77
N ARG A 457 24.46 9.34 -24.79
CA ARG A 457 23.38 8.51 -25.31
C ARG A 457 23.52 7.02 -24.97
N VAL A 458 24.49 6.68 -24.12
CA VAL A 458 24.64 5.35 -23.56
C VAL A 458 23.57 5.12 -22.50
N PHE A 459 22.93 3.97 -22.55
CA PHE A 459 22.03 3.46 -21.54
C PHE A 459 22.62 2.15 -21.02
N PHE A 460 23.04 2.13 -19.76
CA PHE A 460 23.77 0.98 -19.22
C PHE A 460 22.92 -0.31 -19.22
N GLY A 461 21.60 -0.20 -19.20
CA GLY A 461 20.73 -1.35 -19.09
C GLY A 461 20.89 -2.07 -17.76
N ASN A 462 20.64 -3.40 -17.77
CA ASN A 462 20.80 -4.26 -16.59
C ASN A 462 20.04 -3.78 -15.35
N ARG A 463 18.96 -2.99 -15.57
CA ARG A 463 18.06 -2.43 -14.55
C ARG A 463 16.92 -3.42 -14.34
N PRO A 464 16.75 -3.93 -13.12
CA PRO A 464 15.78 -5.00 -12.85
C PRO A 464 14.35 -4.49 -12.84
N SER A 465 13.43 -5.32 -13.34
CA SER A 465 12.00 -5.04 -13.22
C SER A 465 11.17 -6.32 -13.16
N ASN A 466 10.07 -6.24 -12.42
CA ASN A 466 8.94 -7.15 -12.50
C ASN A 466 7.84 -6.53 -13.36
N ILE A 467 7.01 -7.36 -13.99
CA ILE A 467 5.77 -6.92 -14.63
C ILE A 467 4.62 -7.72 -14.03
N LEU A 468 3.75 -7.04 -13.30
CA LEU A 468 2.50 -7.57 -12.80
C LEU A 468 1.39 -7.26 -13.80
N LEU A 469 0.80 -8.29 -14.38
CA LEU A 469 -0.29 -8.17 -15.34
C LEU A 469 -1.61 -8.59 -14.70
N LEU A 470 -2.59 -7.72 -14.75
CA LEU A 470 -3.97 -7.99 -14.39
C LEU A 470 -4.79 -8.16 -15.68
N GLU A 471 -5.62 -9.20 -15.78
CA GLU A 471 -6.54 -9.28 -16.94
C GLU A 471 -7.38 -8.00 -17.05
N LYS A 472 -7.86 -7.49 -15.91
CA LYS A 472 -8.61 -6.23 -15.81
C LYS A 472 -8.53 -5.64 -14.40
N ILE A 473 -8.77 -4.34 -14.29
CA ILE A 473 -8.99 -3.68 -13.00
C ILE A 473 -10.40 -4.05 -12.51
N SER A 474 -10.48 -5.11 -11.70
CA SER A 474 -11.71 -5.63 -11.11
C SER A 474 -11.58 -5.73 -9.59
N PRO A 475 -12.71 -5.81 -8.84
CA PRO A 475 -12.65 -5.99 -7.40
C PRO A 475 -11.79 -7.19 -6.97
N SER A 476 -11.94 -8.34 -7.63
CA SER A 476 -11.15 -9.53 -7.31
C SER A 476 -9.66 -9.32 -7.57
N ASN A 477 -9.28 -8.73 -8.71
CA ASN A 477 -7.86 -8.52 -9.04
C ASN A 477 -7.20 -7.47 -8.15
N ILE A 478 -7.92 -6.42 -7.75
CA ILE A 478 -7.40 -5.45 -6.77
C ILE A 478 -7.24 -6.13 -5.40
N GLY A 479 -8.19 -6.97 -5.01
CA GLY A 479 -8.05 -7.76 -3.78
C GLY A 479 -6.82 -8.66 -3.79
N ALA A 480 -6.61 -9.41 -4.85
CA ALA A 480 -5.45 -10.27 -5.03
C ALA A 480 -4.13 -9.48 -5.05
N LEU A 481 -4.10 -8.34 -5.76
CA LEU A 481 -2.92 -7.47 -5.85
C LEU A 481 -2.53 -6.87 -4.48
N VAL A 482 -3.50 -6.41 -3.70
CA VAL A 482 -3.24 -5.88 -2.35
C VAL A 482 -2.70 -7.00 -1.43
N ALA A 483 -3.35 -8.16 -1.41
CA ALA A 483 -2.92 -9.30 -0.59
C ALA A 483 -1.52 -9.81 -1.00
N LEU A 484 -1.18 -9.78 -2.28
CA LEU A 484 0.16 -10.08 -2.79
C LEU A 484 1.23 -9.23 -2.10
N TYR A 485 1.02 -7.91 -2.01
CA TYR A 485 1.98 -7.01 -1.37
C TYR A 485 1.96 -7.14 0.16
N GLU A 486 0.81 -7.39 0.79
CA GLU A 486 0.75 -7.69 2.24
C GLU A 486 1.63 -8.89 2.58
N HIS A 487 1.54 -9.96 1.79
CA HIS A 487 2.33 -11.18 1.99
C HIS A 487 3.80 -11.01 1.59
N LYS A 488 4.10 -10.25 0.51
CA LYS A 488 5.49 -9.86 0.16
C LYS A 488 6.18 -9.21 1.36
N VAL A 489 5.52 -8.24 1.99
CA VAL A 489 6.02 -7.51 3.17
C VAL A 489 6.25 -8.46 4.35
N PHE A 490 5.32 -9.40 4.58
CA PHE A 490 5.48 -10.44 5.60
C PHE A 490 6.71 -11.32 5.34
N VAL A 491 6.89 -11.82 4.11
CA VAL A 491 8.05 -12.64 3.73
C VAL A 491 9.35 -11.89 4.05
N GLN A 492 9.46 -10.65 3.63
CA GLN A 492 10.65 -9.83 3.88
C GLN A 492 10.90 -9.62 5.38
N GLY A 493 9.87 -9.33 6.15
CA GLY A 493 9.96 -9.20 7.61
C GLY A 493 10.43 -10.47 8.32
N VAL A 494 10.02 -11.64 7.82
CA VAL A 494 10.51 -12.94 8.32
C VAL A 494 11.99 -13.13 8.02
N ILE A 495 12.42 -12.85 6.78
CA ILE A 495 13.84 -12.99 6.37
C ILE A 495 14.75 -12.03 7.15
N TRP A 496 14.30 -10.80 7.39
CA TRP A 496 15.05 -9.79 8.15
C TRP A 496 14.96 -9.96 9.67
N ASP A 497 14.17 -10.92 10.15
CA ASP A 497 13.95 -11.18 11.59
C ASP A 497 13.45 -9.96 12.36
N ILE A 498 12.54 -9.18 11.74
CA ILE A 498 11.97 -7.95 12.31
C ILE A 498 10.48 -8.11 12.60
N ASN A 499 9.94 -7.23 13.46
CA ASN A 499 8.51 -7.18 13.77
C ASN A 499 7.78 -6.25 12.79
N SER A 500 7.13 -6.83 11.77
CA SER A 500 6.47 -6.08 10.69
C SER A 500 5.11 -5.49 11.07
N PHE A 501 4.57 -5.75 12.25
CA PHE A 501 3.16 -5.44 12.57
C PHE A 501 2.98 -4.41 13.69
N ASP A 502 4.06 -3.88 14.25
CA ASP A 502 4.06 -2.71 15.12
C ASP A 502 4.49 -1.43 14.36
N GLN A 503 4.48 -0.27 15.04
CA GLN A 503 4.84 1.03 14.47
C GLN A 503 5.40 2.02 15.51
N TRP A 504 6.26 1.58 16.40
CA TRP A 504 6.84 2.41 17.48
C TRP A 504 7.52 3.68 16.97
N GLY A 505 8.07 3.69 15.76
CA GLY A 505 8.77 4.82 15.16
C GLY A 505 7.92 6.07 14.93
N VAL A 506 6.59 5.98 15.00
CA VAL A 506 5.69 7.14 14.81
C VAL A 506 5.18 7.73 16.13
N GLU A 507 5.56 7.18 17.30
CA GLU A 507 5.01 7.64 18.58
C GLU A 507 5.73 8.88 19.11
N LEU A 508 7.07 8.93 19.06
CA LEU A 508 7.86 10.04 19.62
C LEU A 508 7.43 11.41 19.07
N GLY A 509 7.18 11.52 17.76
CA GLY A 509 6.76 12.79 17.17
C GLY A 509 5.40 13.27 17.72
N LYS A 510 4.48 12.36 18.00
CA LYS A 510 3.18 12.68 18.60
C LYS A 510 3.34 13.17 20.05
N GLU A 511 4.17 12.48 20.83
CA GLU A 511 4.47 12.87 22.21
C GLU A 511 5.06 14.28 22.27
N LEU A 512 6.03 14.60 21.39
CA LEU A 512 6.65 15.91 21.33
C LEU A 512 5.73 17.02 20.79
N ALA A 513 4.74 16.67 19.97
CA ALA A 513 3.79 17.64 19.43
C ALA A 513 2.86 18.21 20.50
N VAL A 514 2.50 17.44 21.53
CA VAL A 514 1.56 17.87 22.58
C VAL A 514 2.05 19.13 23.33
N PRO A 515 3.24 19.17 23.93
CA PRO A 515 3.72 20.37 24.62
C PRO A 515 3.99 21.56 23.66
N ILE A 516 4.34 21.28 22.39
CA ILE A 516 4.47 22.35 21.38
C ILE A 516 3.12 22.99 21.09
N LEU A 517 2.08 22.17 20.92
CA LEU A 517 0.72 22.67 20.69
C LEU A 517 0.23 23.55 21.85
N GLN A 518 0.46 23.13 23.11
CA GLN A 518 0.14 23.95 24.28
C GLN A 518 0.79 25.34 24.21
N GLU A 519 2.08 25.40 23.85
CA GLU A 519 2.77 26.70 23.67
C GLU A 519 2.16 27.53 22.54
N LEU A 520 1.81 26.93 21.41
CA LEU A 520 1.20 27.63 20.27
C LEU A 520 -0.21 28.16 20.61
N GLU A 521 -0.95 27.49 21.49
CA GLU A 521 -2.27 27.90 22.00
C GLU A 521 -2.18 28.94 23.15
N GLY A 522 -0.96 29.35 23.53
CA GLY A 522 -0.75 30.35 24.59
C GLY A 522 -0.66 29.76 26.01
N HIS A 523 -0.68 28.44 26.16
CA HIS A 523 -0.47 27.75 27.43
C HIS A 523 1.01 27.50 27.65
N LYS A 524 1.50 27.80 28.86
CA LYS A 524 2.90 27.58 29.20
C LYS A 524 3.17 26.08 29.42
N SER A 525 4.14 25.53 28.69
CA SER A 525 4.61 24.17 28.88
C SER A 525 5.91 24.15 29.71
N ASN A 526 6.07 23.10 30.53
CA ASN A 526 7.32 22.83 31.25
C ASN A 526 8.27 21.93 30.43
N ALA A 527 7.96 21.61 29.19
CA ALA A 527 8.80 20.78 28.33
C ALA A 527 10.08 21.52 27.92
N TYR A 528 11.15 20.77 27.78
CA TYR A 528 12.40 21.28 27.20
C TYR A 528 12.28 21.35 25.68
N PHE A 529 12.54 22.50 25.10
CA PHE A 529 12.68 22.70 23.66
C PHE A 529 14.11 23.09 23.30
N ASP A 530 14.62 22.52 22.22
CA ASP A 530 15.88 23.01 21.65
C ASP A 530 15.71 24.43 21.11
N SER A 531 16.84 25.11 20.85
CA SER A 531 16.86 26.52 20.48
C SER A 531 16.11 26.80 19.16
N SER A 532 16.15 25.87 18.20
CA SER A 532 15.43 26.01 16.92
C SER A 532 13.90 25.90 17.11
N THR A 533 13.46 24.87 17.82
CA THR A 533 12.03 24.67 18.12
C THR A 533 11.47 25.88 18.89
N LYS A 534 12.17 26.35 19.91
CA LYS A 534 11.76 27.53 20.68
C LYS A 534 11.63 28.79 19.82
N HIS A 535 12.64 29.05 18.98
CA HIS A 535 12.63 30.19 18.06
C HIS A 535 11.43 30.15 17.08
N LEU A 536 11.15 28.97 16.51
CA LEU A 536 10.03 28.81 15.59
C LEU A 536 8.67 28.98 16.29
N ILE A 537 8.51 28.52 17.53
CA ILE A 537 7.31 28.79 18.34
C ILE A 537 7.13 30.30 18.54
N GLU A 538 8.20 31.04 18.89
CA GLU A 538 8.16 32.49 19.07
C GLU A 538 7.79 33.22 17.76
N LEU A 539 8.37 32.82 16.64
CA LEU A 539 8.01 33.36 15.32
C LEU A 539 6.54 33.15 14.98
N TYR A 540 6.02 31.93 15.21
CA TYR A 540 4.60 31.63 14.96
C TYR A 540 3.68 32.49 15.82
N LYS A 541 3.97 32.63 17.13
CA LYS A 541 3.20 33.46 18.04
C LYS A 541 3.18 34.93 17.62
N ASN A 542 4.35 35.47 17.25
CA ASN A 542 4.47 36.86 16.83
C ASN A 542 3.73 37.16 15.51
N TYR A 543 3.66 36.19 14.60
CA TYR A 543 2.94 36.36 13.33
C TYR A 543 1.42 36.30 13.49
N ASN A 544 0.91 35.58 14.49
CA ASN A 544 -0.52 35.36 14.70
C ASN A 544 -1.11 36.22 15.82
N GLN A 545 -0.35 37.15 16.40
CA GLN A 545 -0.85 38.21 17.28
C GLN A 545 -1.38 39.38 16.44
#